data_2244d8057449f9517d35699273843d3a
#
_entry.id   2244d8057449f9517d35699273843d3a
#
_cell.length_a   1.000
_cell.length_b   1.000
_cell.length_c   1.000
_cell.angle_alpha   90.00
_cell.angle_beta   90.00
_cell.angle_gamma   90.00
#
_symmetry.space_group_name_H-M   'P 1'
#
loop_
_entity.id
_entity.type
_entity.pdbx_description
1 polymer ?
#
loop_
_entity_poly.entity_id
_entity_poly.type
_entity_poly.pdbx_seq_one_letter_code
_entity_poly.pdbx_strand_id
1 'polypeptide(L)'
;MFLPAQLTAQEYVSTPVEISQEKIKVDGKVCYSHVVLEKQTLYSISKAYGVTIDDIYKYNPSTKENGLKKNSIIIIPFVEIAAPAQPKEVVQQTVAVEPEKPETPVKNDEAKAQRIHTTKWTEDLDVIAEMYGVTVEDIIKANNLKGRKLARRQKLIIPFPGENLGDTTGNNTEAKVVDQPADTTVAEVKDEEKTEETPAAEQVTANQKTDIKAAILLPLSTSSGNPNVDNLDFYCGSLLAIYDLGKEGINTRLSFYDSKDRLTQENLETLNQSDVIIGPVSAADLTRMFNIVPQARAVVSPLDIRNEKLTKEHGNLIHIPTPAVVQYQDLISWLEEEYVEGDRVIMISEKGARMNSIHTPMKQVLDSSSVVYSQYSYSILEGRDVSAPLTAMMTATGKNRVVIASESEAFVNDVIRNLNLLTRENLDITLYSTSKIRTFETIEVENLHNLTTHVSLNYYVDYNDADVKNFLMKYRAFYNTEPTRFAFQGYDIAKFSISMCAKYGDKWMEMMDKTDAKMLRSILSLRKGAAHEGYTNKGVRRIIYDNGYSIVTVR
;
A
#
# COMPACT_ATOMS: atom_id res chain seq x y z
N MET A 1 27.20 34.78 -44.70
CA MET A 1 27.97 34.88 -43.47
C MET A 1 27.28 33.95 -42.45
N PHE A 2 27.71 32.71 -42.40
CA PHE A 2 27.12 31.69 -41.49
C PHE A 2 27.94 31.68 -40.21
N LEU A 3 27.32 31.96 -39.08
CA LEU A 3 27.92 31.74 -37.75
C LEU A 3 27.71 30.27 -37.37
N PRO A 4 28.72 29.55 -36.86
CA PRO A 4 28.57 28.21 -36.35
C PRO A 4 27.92 28.30 -34.94
N ALA A 5 26.82 27.53 -34.77
CA ALA A 5 26.25 27.28 -33.47
C ALA A 5 27.23 26.45 -32.63
N GLN A 6 27.69 26.99 -31.50
CA GLN A 6 28.44 26.23 -30.49
C GLN A 6 27.49 25.30 -29.76
N LEU A 7 27.60 23.99 -29.99
CA LEU A 7 27.04 22.99 -29.11
C LEU A 7 27.84 22.98 -27.78
N THR A 8 27.26 23.52 -26.73
CA THR A 8 27.75 23.29 -25.37
C THR A 8 27.41 21.86 -24.98
N ALA A 9 28.40 21.02 -24.79
CA ALA A 9 28.24 19.70 -24.20
C ALA A 9 27.71 19.87 -22.76
N GLN A 10 26.54 19.33 -22.48
CA GLN A 10 26.00 19.25 -21.12
C GLN A 10 26.92 18.35 -20.29
N GLU A 11 27.50 18.89 -19.24
CA GLU A 11 28.35 18.14 -18.32
C GLU A 11 27.47 17.07 -17.61
N TYR A 12 27.78 15.81 -17.86
CA TYR A 12 27.04 14.68 -17.26
C TYR A 12 27.52 14.48 -15.84
N VAL A 13 26.75 14.96 -14.85
CA VAL A 13 27.02 14.70 -13.42
C VAL A 13 26.39 13.37 -13.05
N SER A 14 27.22 12.35 -12.79
CA SER A 14 26.77 11.05 -12.28
C SER A 14 26.34 11.14 -10.81
N THR A 15 25.29 10.41 -10.44
CA THR A 15 24.88 10.29 -9.04
C THR A 15 25.95 9.51 -8.26
N PRO A 16 26.42 10.00 -7.07
CA PRO A 16 27.34 9.25 -6.22
C PRO A 16 26.81 7.86 -5.89
N VAL A 17 27.71 6.88 -5.82
CA VAL A 17 27.36 5.50 -5.46
C VAL A 17 27.76 5.29 -4.00
N GLU A 18 26.77 5.10 -3.13
CA GLU A 18 26.99 4.66 -1.75
C GLU A 18 27.02 3.13 -1.71
N ILE A 19 28.00 2.58 -0.98
CA ILE A 19 28.12 1.13 -0.82
C ILE A 19 26.98 0.64 0.08
N SER A 20 26.17 -0.27 -0.43
CA SER A 20 25.09 -0.88 0.33
C SER A 20 25.62 -1.62 1.56
N GLN A 21 24.95 -1.46 2.68
CA GLN A 21 25.24 -2.23 3.89
C GLN A 21 24.57 -3.62 3.88
N GLU A 22 23.64 -3.84 2.93
CA GLU A 22 22.96 -5.12 2.80
C GLU A 22 23.86 -6.16 2.12
N LYS A 23 24.16 -7.23 2.85
CA LYS A 23 24.94 -8.37 2.38
C LYS A 23 24.04 -9.59 2.26
N ILE A 24 24.14 -10.29 1.14
CA ILE A 24 23.41 -11.54 0.84
C ILE A 24 24.40 -12.65 0.50
N LYS A 25 24.03 -13.90 0.74
CA LYS A 25 24.81 -15.06 0.26
C LYS A 25 24.24 -15.57 -1.06
N VAL A 26 25.08 -15.62 -2.09
CA VAL A 26 24.76 -16.20 -3.40
C VAL A 26 25.82 -17.26 -3.70
N ASP A 27 25.39 -18.49 -3.94
CA ASP A 27 26.27 -19.65 -4.18
C ASP A 27 27.38 -19.82 -3.12
N GLY A 28 27.01 -19.61 -1.85
CA GLY A 28 27.92 -19.73 -0.72
C GLY A 28 28.91 -18.55 -0.53
N LYS A 29 28.87 -17.56 -1.39
CA LYS A 29 29.70 -16.35 -1.32
C LYS A 29 28.92 -15.14 -0.82
N VAL A 30 29.54 -14.30 -0.03
CA VAL A 30 28.95 -13.04 0.44
C VAL A 30 28.97 -12.03 -0.71
N CYS A 31 27.83 -11.40 -0.97
CA CYS A 31 27.64 -10.37 -1.98
C CYS A 31 26.90 -9.18 -1.36
N TYR A 32 27.06 -8.01 -1.96
CA TYR A 32 26.21 -6.85 -1.66
C TYR A 32 24.94 -6.88 -2.52
N SER A 33 23.82 -6.43 -1.93
CA SER A 33 22.59 -6.10 -2.64
C SER A 33 22.56 -4.58 -2.86
N HIS A 34 22.67 -4.12 -4.11
CA HIS A 34 22.70 -2.69 -4.47
C HIS A 34 21.49 -2.30 -5.29
N VAL A 35 20.77 -1.28 -4.85
CA VAL A 35 19.66 -0.67 -5.61
C VAL A 35 20.23 0.41 -6.51
N VAL A 36 20.02 0.26 -7.82
CA VAL A 36 20.53 1.19 -8.84
C VAL A 36 19.73 2.48 -8.84
N LEU A 37 20.38 3.60 -8.53
CA LEU A 37 19.76 4.92 -8.56
C LEU A 37 19.84 5.56 -9.95
N GLU A 38 19.04 6.60 -10.15
CA GLU A 38 19.03 7.35 -11.41
C GLU A 38 20.41 7.96 -11.69
N LYS A 39 20.86 7.88 -12.93
CA LYS A 39 22.18 8.35 -13.41
C LYS A 39 23.39 7.59 -12.86
N GLN A 40 23.21 6.50 -12.13
CA GLN A 40 24.29 5.56 -11.85
C GLN A 40 24.58 4.70 -13.08
N THR A 41 25.85 4.35 -13.25
CA THR A 41 26.33 3.50 -14.35
C THR A 41 27.05 2.27 -13.78
N LEU A 42 27.12 1.18 -14.56
CA LEU A 42 27.92 0.02 -14.16
C LEU A 42 29.38 0.39 -13.83
N TYR A 43 29.92 1.39 -14.53
CA TYR A 43 31.26 1.90 -14.25
C TYR A 43 31.35 2.60 -12.91
N SER A 44 30.40 3.49 -12.57
CA SER A 44 30.40 4.18 -11.27
C SER A 44 30.20 3.20 -10.11
N ILE A 45 29.34 2.19 -10.30
CA ILE A 45 29.07 1.14 -9.31
C ILE A 45 30.31 0.25 -9.14
N SER A 46 30.91 -0.25 -10.23
CA SER A 46 32.10 -1.10 -10.16
C SER A 46 33.27 -0.42 -9.45
N LYS A 47 33.46 0.88 -9.71
CA LYS A 47 34.48 1.72 -9.04
C LYS A 47 34.22 1.84 -7.54
N ALA A 48 32.97 2.10 -7.13
CA ALA A 48 32.60 2.26 -5.72
C ALA A 48 32.81 0.98 -4.92
N TYR A 49 32.46 -0.16 -5.50
CA TYR A 49 32.58 -1.47 -4.84
C TYR A 49 33.94 -2.15 -5.05
N GLY A 50 34.86 -1.56 -5.82
CA GLY A 50 36.18 -2.14 -6.10
C GLY A 50 36.15 -3.45 -6.86
N VAL A 51 35.12 -3.67 -7.68
CA VAL A 51 34.93 -4.88 -8.50
C VAL A 51 34.99 -4.54 -9.98
N THR A 52 35.19 -5.55 -10.84
CA THR A 52 35.11 -5.35 -12.29
C THR A 52 33.66 -5.40 -12.77
N ILE A 53 33.37 -4.78 -13.94
CA ILE A 53 32.04 -4.87 -14.56
C ILE A 53 31.73 -6.33 -14.92
N ASP A 54 32.73 -7.11 -15.30
CA ASP A 54 32.56 -8.55 -15.60
C ASP A 54 32.20 -9.35 -14.35
N ASP A 55 32.71 -8.99 -13.18
CA ASP A 55 32.29 -9.59 -11.91
C ASP A 55 30.82 -9.26 -11.60
N ILE A 56 30.37 -8.04 -11.88
CA ILE A 56 28.96 -7.67 -11.74
C ILE A 56 28.08 -8.49 -12.70
N TYR A 57 28.49 -8.61 -13.96
CA TYR A 57 27.74 -9.41 -14.95
C TYR A 57 27.64 -10.90 -14.59
N LYS A 58 28.67 -11.46 -13.96
CA LYS A 58 28.68 -12.86 -13.52
C LYS A 58 27.55 -13.20 -12.56
N TYR A 59 27.21 -12.26 -11.67
CA TYR A 59 26.11 -12.41 -10.71
C TYR A 59 24.78 -11.83 -11.21
N ASN A 60 24.81 -11.08 -12.33
CA ASN A 60 23.63 -10.44 -12.92
C ASN A 60 23.60 -10.64 -14.44
N PRO A 61 23.41 -11.87 -14.96
CA PRO A 61 23.45 -12.14 -16.39
C PRO A 61 22.46 -11.30 -17.20
N SER A 62 21.28 -11.06 -16.66
CA SER A 62 20.23 -10.24 -17.27
C SER A 62 20.64 -8.78 -17.49
N THR A 63 21.55 -8.24 -16.68
CA THR A 63 22.05 -6.86 -16.81
C THR A 63 22.98 -6.72 -18.02
N LYS A 64 23.63 -7.81 -18.42
CA LYS A 64 24.47 -7.84 -19.63
C LYS A 64 23.63 -7.74 -20.90
N GLU A 65 22.45 -8.37 -20.92
CA GLU A 65 21.58 -8.42 -22.10
C GLU A 65 20.63 -7.20 -22.17
N ASN A 66 20.11 -6.76 -21.03
CA ASN A 66 19.05 -5.75 -20.95
C ASN A 66 19.53 -4.37 -20.45
N GLY A 67 20.84 -4.22 -20.17
CA GLY A 67 21.42 -3.02 -19.59
C GLY A 67 21.04 -2.79 -18.11
N LEU A 68 21.64 -1.77 -17.51
CA LEU A 68 21.38 -1.36 -16.13
C LEU A 68 20.07 -0.56 -16.08
N LYS A 69 19.13 -0.95 -15.22
CA LYS A 69 17.83 -0.27 -15.08
C LYS A 69 17.75 0.44 -13.73
N LYS A 70 17.22 1.67 -13.71
CA LYS A 70 16.89 2.40 -12.49
C LYS A 70 15.95 1.57 -11.61
N ASN A 71 16.18 1.60 -10.31
CA ASN A 71 15.45 0.85 -9.28
C ASN A 71 15.55 -0.69 -9.39
N SER A 72 16.45 -1.22 -10.24
CA SER A 72 16.76 -2.64 -10.19
C SER A 72 17.76 -2.93 -9.08
N ILE A 73 17.64 -4.12 -8.49
CA ILE A 73 18.61 -4.63 -7.53
C ILE A 73 19.66 -5.44 -8.30
N ILE A 74 20.93 -5.12 -8.10
CA ILE A 74 22.05 -5.89 -8.63
C ILE A 74 22.88 -6.49 -7.52
N ILE A 75 23.40 -7.69 -7.76
CA ILE A 75 24.22 -8.46 -6.84
C ILE A 75 25.68 -8.18 -7.16
N ILE A 76 26.44 -7.71 -6.18
CA ILE A 76 27.84 -7.33 -6.34
C ILE A 76 28.69 -8.18 -5.41
N PRO A 77 29.69 -8.93 -5.90
CA PRO A 77 30.52 -9.78 -5.05
C PRO A 77 31.27 -8.96 -3.99
N PHE A 78 31.31 -9.48 -2.77
CA PHE A 78 32.10 -8.87 -1.71
C PHE A 78 33.59 -9.14 -1.98
N VAL A 79 34.34 -8.06 -2.14
CA VAL A 79 35.82 -8.09 -2.19
C VAL A 79 36.31 -7.32 -0.97
N GLU A 80 37.18 -7.92 -0.19
CA GLU A 80 37.79 -7.25 0.95
C GLU A 80 38.71 -6.12 0.43
N ILE A 81 38.19 -4.90 0.45
CA ILE A 81 38.92 -3.73 -0.05
C ILE A 81 39.90 -3.33 1.03
N ALA A 82 41.20 -3.49 0.78
CA ALA A 82 42.24 -2.77 1.52
C ALA A 82 41.98 -1.25 1.36
N ALA A 83 41.87 -0.53 2.48
CA ALA A 83 41.44 0.86 2.53
C ALA A 83 42.12 1.72 1.44
N PRO A 84 41.37 2.49 0.64
CA PRO A 84 41.94 3.33 -0.40
C PRO A 84 42.75 4.48 0.27
N ALA A 85 43.97 4.68 -0.21
CA ALA A 85 44.81 5.81 0.13
C ALA A 85 44.12 7.12 -0.24
N GLN A 86 43.98 8.01 0.73
CA GLN A 86 43.42 9.35 0.52
C GLN A 86 44.30 10.18 -0.43
N PRO A 87 43.72 11.04 -1.28
CA PRO A 87 44.50 12.00 -2.07
C PRO A 87 45.17 13.02 -1.14
N LYS A 88 46.41 13.27 -1.38
CA LYS A 88 47.24 14.26 -0.67
C LYS A 88 46.71 15.67 -0.95
N GLU A 89 46.23 16.35 0.05
CA GLU A 89 46.07 17.80 0.07
C GLU A 89 47.33 18.45 0.63
N VAL A 90 47.66 19.58 0.04
CA VAL A 90 48.88 20.35 0.21
C VAL A 90 48.88 21.04 1.59
N VAL A 91 50.00 20.92 2.26
CA VAL A 91 50.36 21.45 3.57
C VAL A 91 50.28 22.97 3.62
N GLN A 92 49.65 23.52 4.65
CA GLN A 92 50.12 24.74 5.30
C GLN A 92 50.19 24.53 6.81
N GLN A 93 51.38 24.75 7.31
CA GLN A 93 51.83 24.65 8.71
C GLN A 93 51.20 25.75 9.58
N THR A 94 50.83 25.41 10.81
CA THR A 94 51.30 26.17 12.00
C THR A 94 51.10 25.38 13.30
N VAL A 95 52.21 25.06 13.89
CA VAL A 95 52.66 25.13 15.30
C VAL A 95 51.91 24.35 16.39
N ALA A 96 52.71 23.47 16.98
CA ALA A 96 52.46 22.58 18.11
C ALA A 96 52.32 23.30 19.47
N VAL A 97 51.56 22.69 20.36
CA VAL A 97 51.85 22.59 21.79
C VAL A 97 51.43 21.21 22.28
N GLU A 98 52.35 20.50 22.91
CA GLU A 98 52.34 19.17 23.49
C GLU A 98 52.04 19.25 25.01
N PRO A 99 52.02 18.15 25.75
CA PRO A 99 50.83 17.52 26.35
C PRO A 99 50.86 17.54 27.90
N GLU A 100 49.75 17.17 28.51
CA GLU A 100 49.79 16.63 29.87
C GLU A 100 48.85 15.42 30.05
N LYS A 101 49.38 14.40 30.67
CA LYS A 101 48.83 13.11 31.11
C LYS A 101 48.97 13.08 32.64
N PRO A 102 48.39 12.11 33.35
CA PRO A 102 47.03 11.60 33.56
C PRO A 102 46.59 11.67 35.05
N GLU A 103 45.31 11.53 35.29
CA GLU A 103 44.85 11.01 36.60
C GLU A 103 43.66 10.04 36.44
N THR A 104 43.76 8.90 37.07
CA THR A 104 42.80 7.81 37.25
C THR A 104 42.12 7.94 38.62
N PRO A 105 41.16 7.07 38.95
CA PRO A 105 39.78 6.82 38.41
C PRO A 105 38.69 7.02 39.49
N VAL A 106 37.49 7.34 39.08
CA VAL A 106 36.31 7.22 39.94
C VAL A 106 35.36 6.20 39.30
N LYS A 107 35.04 5.16 40.07
CA LYS A 107 34.05 4.14 39.74
C LYS A 107 32.68 4.79 39.65
N ASN A 108 32.02 4.62 38.50
CA ASN A 108 30.59 4.75 38.39
C ASN A 108 30.03 3.45 37.80
N ASP A 109 28.99 2.93 38.47
CA ASP A 109 28.26 1.76 38.06
C ASP A 109 27.60 2.01 36.69
N GLU A 110 28.18 1.42 35.63
CA GLU A 110 27.56 1.38 34.31
C GLU A 110 26.46 0.33 34.31
N ALA A 111 25.21 0.80 34.23
CA ALA A 111 24.11 -0.05 33.80
C ALA A 111 24.43 -0.60 32.40
N LYS A 112 24.69 -1.91 32.31
CA LYS A 112 25.00 -2.62 31.05
C LYS A 112 23.89 -2.35 30.03
N ALA A 113 24.25 -1.69 28.93
CA ALA A 113 23.36 -1.47 27.80
C ALA A 113 22.90 -2.82 27.24
N GLN A 114 21.62 -3.20 27.44
CA GLN A 114 21.06 -4.41 26.89
C GLN A 114 20.82 -4.22 25.38
N ARG A 115 21.33 -5.14 24.55
CA ARG A 115 20.99 -5.21 23.13
C ARG A 115 19.62 -5.82 22.97
N ILE A 116 18.67 -5.08 22.38
CA ILE A 116 17.32 -5.56 22.11
C ILE A 116 17.12 -5.71 20.61
N HIS A 117 16.76 -6.91 20.16
CA HIS A 117 16.36 -7.20 18.78
C HIS A 117 14.84 -7.40 18.70
N THR A 118 14.20 -6.79 17.71
CA THR A 118 12.77 -7.00 17.44
C THR A 118 12.62 -7.92 16.23
N THR A 119 12.11 -9.12 16.44
CA THR A 119 12.01 -10.14 15.39
C THR A 119 11.17 -9.68 14.21
N LYS A 120 11.69 -9.86 13.01
CA LYS A 120 10.95 -9.74 11.75
C LYS A 120 10.33 -11.10 11.42
N TRP A 121 9.33 -11.08 10.57
CA TRP A 121 8.53 -12.29 10.29
C TRP A 121 9.28 -13.38 9.50
N THR A 122 10.40 -13.03 8.87
CA THR A 122 11.28 -13.94 8.12
C THR A 122 12.48 -14.42 8.91
N GLU A 123 12.64 -13.98 10.18
CA GLU A 123 13.79 -14.30 11.02
C GLU A 123 13.43 -15.43 11.98
N ASP A 124 14.26 -16.46 12.02
CA ASP A 124 14.27 -17.49 13.05
C ASP A 124 15.45 -17.27 14.02
N LEU A 125 15.51 -18.07 15.08
CA LEU A 125 16.57 -17.94 16.08
C LEU A 125 17.97 -18.22 15.52
N ASP A 126 18.09 -19.04 14.49
CA ASP A 126 19.36 -19.38 13.86
C ASP A 126 19.90 -18.15 13.09
N VAL A 127 19.04 -17.47 12.35
CA VAL A 127 19.38 -16.23 11.64
C VAL A 127 19.77 -15.11 12.62
N ILE A 128 19.01 -14.95 13.72
CA ILE A 128 19.30 -13.93 14.72
C ILE A 128 20.60 -14.24 15.46
N ALA A 129 20.85 -15.50 15.82
CA ALA A 129 22.08 -15.94 16.47
C ALA A 129 23.31 -15.66 15.59
N GLU A 130 23.23 -15.99 14.29
CA GLU A 130 24.29 -15.70 13.32
C GLU A 130 24.53 -14.19 13.15
N MET A 131 23.46 -13.40 13.12
CA MET A 131 23.52 -11.94 12.96
C MET A 131 24.30 -11.25 14.10
N TYR A 132 24.17 -11.77 15.32
CA TYR A 132 24.78 -11.17 16.50
C TYR A 132 26.03 -11.92 17.00
N GLY A 133 26.42 -13.02 16.35
CA GLY A 133 27.58 -13.83 16.70
C GLY A 133 27.44 -14.52 18.07
N VAL A 134 26.21 -14.94 18.42
CA VAL A 134 25.86 -15.64 19.66
C VAL A 134 25.24 -16.99 19.33
N THR A 135 25.12 -17.89 20.32
CA THR A 135 24.45 -19.16 20.09
C THR A 135 22.93 -19.02 20.27
N VAL A 136 22.17 -19.90 19.59
CA VAL A 136 20.71 -19.96 19.76
C VAL A 136 20.34 -20.23 21.21
N GLU A 137 21.12 -21.06 21.87
CA GLU A 137 20.96 -21.42 23.28
C GLU A 137 21.14 -20.21 24.21
N ASP A 138 22.06 -19.30 23.88
CA ASP A 138 22.26 -18.06 24.65
C ASP A 138 21.05 -17.11 24.51
N ILE A 139 20.49 -17.01 23.32
CA ILE A 139 19.28 -16.22 23.11
C ILE A 139 18.08 -16.83 23.84
N ILE A 140 17.91 -18.16 23.77
CA ILE A 140 16.85 -18.88 24.48
C ILE A 140 16.95 -18.66 25.99
N LYS A 141 18.16 -18.77 26.56
CA LYS A 141 18.41 -18.53 28.00
C LYS A 141 18.17 -17.09 28.39
N ALA A 142 18.71 -16.14 27.64
CA ALA A 142 18.57 -14.71 27.92
C ALA A 142 17.10 -14.21 27.92
N ASN A 143 16.23 -14.92 27.17
CA ASN A 143 14.82 -14.54 27.01
C ASN A 143 13.83 -15.54 27.62
N ASN A 144 14.31 -16.55 28.31
CA ASN A 144 13.51 -17.62 28.95
C ASN A 144 12.49 -18.26 27.96
N LEU A 145 12.93 -18.53 26.73
CA LEU A 145 12.05 -19.05 25.69
C LEU A 145 11.79 -20.56 25.93
N LYS A 146 10.52 -20.97 25.80
CA LYS A 146 10.12 -22.38 25.94
C LYS A 146 10.41 -23.26 24.70
N GLY A 147 11.02 -22.67 23.65
CA GLY A 147 11.35 -23.36 22.39
C GLY A 147 11.85 -22.40 21.32
N ARG A 148 12.10 -22.93 20.10
CA ARG A 148 12.70 -22.17 18.98
C ARG A 148 11.72 -21.29 18.21
N LYS A 149 10.40 -21.39 18.45
CA LYS A 149 9.39 -20.57 17.76
C LYS A 149 9.31 -19.17 18.35
N LEU A 150 9.47 -18.18 17.50
CA LEU A 150 9.35 -16.77 17.85
C LEU A 150 7.98 -16.23 17.49
N ALA A 151 7.46 -15.33 18.34
CA ALA A 151 6.27 -14.57 18.01
C ALA A 151 6.67 -13.35 17.12
N ARG A 152 5.78 -12.93 16.25
CA ARG A 152 6.00 -11.79 15.36
C ARG A 152 6.22 -10.51 16.17
N ARG A 153 7.25 -9.73 15.83
CA ARG A 153 7.67 -8.52 16.55
C ARG A 153 8.00 -8.76 18.04
N GLN A 154 8.43 -9.95 18.38
CA GLN A 154 8.92 -10.27 19.71
C GLN A 154 10.22 -9.51 19.97
N LYS A 155 10.33 -8.86 21.11
CA LYS A 155 11.59 -8.25 21.55
C LYS A 155 12.43 -9.32 22.24
N LEU A 156 13.66 -9.49 21.75
CA LEU A 156 14.63 -10.44 22.29
C LEU A 156 15.81 -9.67 22.86
N ILE A 157 16.24 -10.03 24.06
CA ILE A 157 17.50 -9.59 24.65
C ILE A 157 18.61 -10.44 24.04
N ILE A 158 19.57 -9.80 23.41
CA ILE A 158 20.70 -10.48 22.77
C ILE A 158 21.94 -10.31 23.66
N PRO A 159 22.47 -11.41 24.23
CA PRO A 159 23.67 -11.36 25.03
C PRO A 159 24.90 -10.99 24.20
N PHE A 160 25.96 -10.54 24.87
CA PHE A 160 27.21 -10.29 24.19
C PHE A 160 27.98 -11.61 23.95
N PRO A 161 28.71 -11.76 22.83
CA PRO A 161 29.49 -12.95 22.55
C PRO A 161 30.48 -13.21 23.68
N GLY A 162 30.39 -14.42 24.32
CA GLY A 162 31.30 -14.81 25.41
C GLY A 162 30.83 -14.45 26.83
N GLU A 163 29.60 -13.97 27.00
CA GLU A 163 28.99 -13.73 28.31
C GLU A 163 28.47 -15.06 28.88
N ASN A 164 29.16 -15.62 29.87
CA ASN A 164 28.70 -16.79 30.64
C ASN A 164 27.50 -16.35 31.51
N LEU A 165 26.28 -16.71 31.09
CA LEU A 165 25.06 -16.58 31.89
C LEU A 165 25.10 -17.67 33.00
N GLY A 166 25.78 -17.34 34.13
CA GLY A 166 25.69 -18.16 35.33
C GLY A 166 24.29 -18.15 35.89
N ASP A 167 23.86 -19.29 36.41
CA ASP A 167 22.59 -19.52 37.08
C ASP A 167 22.25 -18.44 38.10
N THR A 168 21.23 -17.67 37.85
CA THR A 168 20.54 -16.86 38.86
C THR A 168 19.11 -17.35 39.01
N THR A 169 18.98 -18.37 39.86
CA THR A 169 17.75 -18.70 40.57
C THR A 169 17.44 -17.62 41.61
N GLY A 170 16.24 -17.08 41.57
CA GLY A 170 15.64 -16.43 42.76
C GLY A 170 14.84 -15.16 42.46
N ASN A 171 13.62 -15.18 42.32
CA ASN A 171 12.51 -14.99 43.22
C ASN A 171 11.17 -14.81 42.51
N ASN A 172 10.31 -15.71 42.87
CA ASN A 172 8.89 -15.72 42.84
C ASN A 172 8.19 -14.39 43.10
N THR A 173 7.15 -14.12 42.33
CA THR A 173 5.85 -13.85 42.91
C THR A 173 4.77 -14.45 42.03
N GLU A 174 4.13 -15.45 42.56
CA GLU A 174 2.95 -16.15 42.05
C GLU A 174 1.75 -15.23 41.97
N ALA A 175 1.04 -15.26 40.85
CA ALA A 175 -0.39 -14.97 40.85
C ALA A 175 -1.11 -16.17 40.23
N LYS A 176 -1.85 -16.82 41.09
CA LYS A 176 -2.63 -18.05 40.91
C LYS A 176 -3.54 -18.00 39.69
N VAL A 177 -3.41 -19.03 38.89
CA VAL A 177 -4.46 -19.60 38.05
C VAL A 177 -5.48 -20.25 38.97
N VAL A 178 -6.75 -19.90 38.85
CA VAL A 178 -7.87 -20.69 39.33
C VAL A 178 -8.62 -21.19 38.12
N ASP A 179 -8.48 -22.49 37.91
CA ASP A 179 -9.28 -23.31 37.04
C ASP A 179 -10.54 -23.73 37.83
N GLN A 180 -11.70 -23.67 37.26
CA GLN A 180 -12.64 -24.77 37.08
C GLN A 180 -14.10 -24.31 36.91
N PRO A 181 -14.90 -25.19 36.34
CA PRO A 181 -16.09 -24.88 35.55
C PRO A 181 -17.36 -25.21 36.31
N ALA A 182 -18.47 -24.70 35.87
CA ALA A 182 -19.80 -25.31 36.01
C ALA A 182 -20.82 -24.37 35.37
N ASP A 183 -21.41 -24.76 34.32
CA ASP A 183 -22.68 -25.46 34.18
C ASP A 183 -23.88 -24.69 34.77
N THR A 184 -24.88 -24.61 33.96
CA THR A 184 -26.30 -24.60 34.19
C THR A 184 -27.08 -23.29 33.99
N THR A 185 -27.96 -23.49 33.04
CA THR A 185 -29.38 -23.14 32.92
C THR A 185 -29.79 -21.85 32.24
N VAL A 186 -30.40 -22.17 31.12
CA VAL A 186 -31.45 -21.48 30.36
C VAL A 186 -32.42 -20.69 31.21
N ALA A 187 -32.62 -19.43 30.87
CA ALA A 187 -33.88 -18.74 31.10
C ALA A 187 -34.26 -17.99 29.84
N GLU A 188 -35.29 -18.49 29.18
CA GLU A 188 -36.03 -17.78 28.13
C GLU A 188 -36.62 -16.49 28.72
N VAL A 189 -36.28 -15.37 28.11
CA VAL A 189 -37.07 -14.15 28.21
C VAL A 189 -37.58 -13.83 26.82
N LYS A 190 -38.88 -14.02 26.67
CA LYS A 190 -39.63 -13.49 25.51
C LYS A 190 -39.72 -11.98 25.69
N ASP A 191 -39.12 -11.22 24.81
CA ASP A 191 -39.48 -9.84 24.54
C ASP A 191 -40.18 -9.74 23.20
N GLU A 192 -41.37 -9.18 23.23
CA GLU A 192 -42.21 -8.89 22.09
C GLU A 192 -41.62 -7.70 21.35
N GLU A 193 -41.02 -7.96 20.21
CA GLU A 193 -40.54 -6.92 19.29
C GLU A 193 -41.67 -6.45 18.39
N LYS A 194 -42.04 -5.21 18.61
CA LYS A 194 -43.03 -4.47 17.85
C LYS A 194 -42.51 -4.21 16.46
N THR A 195 -43.08 -4.90 15.49
CA THR A 195 -42.80 -4.74 14.05
C THR A 195 -43.29 -3.38 13.57
N GLU A 196 -42.36 -2.45 13.30
CA GLU A 196 -42.64 -1.30 12.44
C GLU A 196 -42.57 -1.76 10.96
N GLU A 197 -43.68 -1.68 10.29
CA GLU A 197 -43.80 -1.94 8.86
C GLU A 197 -43.03 -0.90 8.06
N THR A 198 -41.89 -1.33 7.50
CA THR A 198 -41.19 -0.61 6.42
C THR A 198 -41.93 -0.87 5.11
N PRO A 199 -42.15 0.13 4.23
CA PRO A 199 -42.93 -0.05 3.02
C PRO A 199 -42.31 -1.10 2.10
N ALA A 200 -43.14 -1.97 1.59
CA ALA A 200 -42.81 -3.08 0.71
C ALA A 200 -41.96 -2.61 -0.50
N ALA A 201 -40.68 -2.94 -0.48
CA ALA A 201 -39.86 -2.97 -1.68
C ALA A 201 -40.49 -4.04 -2.61
N GLU A 202 -40.85 -3.67 -3.84
CA GLU A 202 -41.28 -4.59 -4.87
C GLU A 202 -40.34 -5.80 -4.90
N GLN A 203 -40.87 -6.97 -4.55
CA GLN A 203 -40.17 -8.24 -4.68
C GLN A 203 -39.99 -8.52 -6.18
N VAL A 204 -38.83 -8.06 -6.71
CA VAL A 204 -38.34 -8.58 -7.99
C VAL A 204 -38.00 -10.04 -7.73
N THR A 205 -38.86 -10.95 -8.19
CA THR A 205 -38.59 -12.39 -8.17
C THR A 205 -37.26 -12.62 -8.90
N ALA A 206 -36.20 -12.83 -8.14
CA ALA A 206 -34.88 -13.04 -8.67
C ALA A 206 -34.85 -14.33 -9.47
N ASN A 207 -34.51 -14.25 -10.74
CA ASN A 207 -34.32 -15.39 -11.62
C ASN A 207 -32.94 -15.97 -11.29
N GLN A 208 -32.82 -16.72 -10.19
CA GLN A 208 -31.57 -17.29 -9.71
C GLN A 208 -30.99 -18.23 -10.76
N LYS A 209 -29.72 -18.10 -11.02
CA LYS A 209 -28.94 -18.91 -11.95
C LYS A 209 -27.80 -19.60 -11.21
N THR A 210 -27.73 -20.93 -11.27
CA THR A 210 -26.71 -21.72 -10.58
C THR A 210 -25.47 -21.98 -11.45
N ASP A 211 -25.60 -21.90 -12.76
CA ASP A 211 -24.52 -22.14 -13.73
C ASP A 211 -24.15 -20.84 -14.43
N ILE A 212 -22.99 -20.30 -14.10
CA ILE A 212 -22.48 -19.03 -14.64
C ILE A 212 -21.35 -19.27 -15.63
N LYS A 213 -21.42 -18.66 -16.80
CA LYS A 213 -20.33 -18.63 -17.77
C LYS A 213 -19.54 -17.35 -17.60
N ALA A 214 -18.33 -17.44 -17.05
CA ALA A 214 -17.43 -16.32 -16.86
C ALA A 214 -16.20 -16.44 -17.77
N ALA A 215 -15.70 -15.32 -18.28
CA ALA A 215 -14.44 -15.26 -18.99
C ALA A 215 -13.49 -14.27 -18.32
N ILE A 216 -12.19 -14.56 -18.31
CA ILE A 216 -11.14 -13.66 -17.83
C ILE A 216 -10.15 -13.43 -18.97
N LEU A 217 -9.89 -12.16 -19.30
CA LEU A 217 -8.91 -11.73 -20.29
C LEU A 217 -7.85 -10.85 -19.61
N LEU A 218 -6.63 -11.37 -19.46
CA LEU A 218 -5.53 -10.63 -18.83
C LEU A 218 -4.28 -10.70 -19.70
N PRO A 219 -3.44 -9.64 -19.74
CA PRO A 219 -2.18 -9.66 -20.44
C PRO A 219 -1.12 -10.40 -19.62
N LEU A 220 -1.13 -11.74 -19.66
CA LEU A 220 -0.14 -12.55 -18.94
C LEU A 220 1.22 -12.59 -19.65
N SER A 221 1.24 -12.39 -20.97
CA SER A 221 2.46 -12.48 -21.79
C SER A 221 3.12 -13.86 -21.69
N THR A 222 2.33 -14.92 -21.63
CA THR A 222 2.80 -16.30 -21.48
C THR A 222 3.74 -16.73 -22.60
N SER A 223 3.53 -16.24 -23.82
CA SER A 223 4.36 -16.50 -24.99
C SER A 223 5.79 -15.94 -24.87
N SER A 224 6.03 -14.96 -24.00
CA SER A 224 7.35 -14.36 -23.78
C SER A 224 8.25 -15.13 -22.80
N GLY A 225 7.74 -16.19 -22.17
CA GLY A 225 8.45 -16.95 -21.14
C GLY A 225 8.66 -16.20 -19.81
N ASN A 226 8.14 -14.96 -19.71
CA ASN A 226 8.22 -14.14 -18.49
C ASN A 226 6.82 -13.57 -18.19
N PRO A 227 5.96 -14.35 -17.51
CA PRO A 227 4.59 -13.97 -17.24
C PRO A 227 4.50 -12.72 -16.34
N ASN A 228 3.47 -11.89 -16.57
CA ASN A 228 3.18 -10.77 -15.70
C ASN A 228 2.65 -11.27 -14.36
N VAL A 229 3.46 -11.14 -13.30
CA VAL A 229 3.18 -11.66 -11.96
C VAL A 229 1.94 -11.01 -11.34
N ASP A 230 1.73 -9.71 -11.55
CA ASP A 230 0.57 -8.99 -11.02
C ASP A 230 -0.75 -9.51 -11.59
N ASN A 231 -0.78 -9.78 -12.90
CA ASN A 231 -1.95 -10.33 -13.55
C ASN A 231 -2.16 -11.82 -13.22
N LEU A 232 -1.07 -12.57 -13.01
CA LEU A 232 -1.16 -13.95 -12.52
C LEU A 232 -1.75 -13.99 -11.11
N ASP A 233 -1.33 -13.09 -10.25
CA ASP A 233 -1.84 -12.99 -8.89
C ASP A 233 -3.33 -12.60 -8.86
N PHE A 234 -3.74 -11.67 -9.73
CA PHE A 234 -5.15 -11.35 -9.97
C PHE A 234 -5.95 -12.59 -10.38
N TYR A 235 -5.41 -13.39 -11.31
CA TYR A 235 -6.04 -14.63 -11.75
C TYR A 235 -6.18 -15.65 -10.61
N CYS A 236 -5.13 -15.84 -9.81
CA CYS A 236 -5.15 -16.71 -8.63
C CYS A 236 -6.22 -16.27 -7.60
N GLY A 237 -6.34 -14.98 -7.36
CA GLY A 237 -7.41 -14.43 -6.52
C GLY A 237 -8.80 -14.71 -7.08
N SER A 238 -8.98 -14.56 -8.39
CA SER A 238 -10.24 -14.87 -9.07
C SER A 238 -10.62 -16.35 -8.98
N LEU A 239 -9.66 -17.25 -9.11
CA LEU A 239 -9.88 -18.70 -8.93
C LEU A 239 -10.31 -19.04 -7.51
N LEU A 240 -9.74 -18.37 -6.51
CA LEU A 240 -10.12 -18.58 -5.12
C LEU A 240 -11.56 -18.10 -4.84
N ALA A 241 -11.98 -16.98 -5.47
CA ALA A 241 -13.36 -16.53 -5.41
C ALA A 241 -14.34 -17.55 -6.02
N ILE A 242 -14.00 -18.11 -7.18
CA ILE A 242 -14.81 -19.14 -7.85
C ILE A 242 -14.89 -20.40 -6.98
N TYR A 243 -13.79 -20.81 -6.35
CA TYR A 243 -13.77 -21.93 -5.42
C TYR A 243 -14.72 -21.71 -4.23
N ASP A 244 -14.70 -20.50 -3.64
CA ASP A 244 -15.59 -20.17 -2.53
C ASP A 244 -17.06 -20.15 -2.96
N LEU A 245 -17.37 -19.58 -4.12
CA LEU A 245 -18.72 -19.58 -4.70
C LEU A 245 -19.22 -21.00 -5.03
N GLY A 246 -18.31 -21.88 -5.46
CA GLY A 246 -18.62 -23.31 -5.65
C GLY A 246 -19.10 -23.99 -4.36
N LYS A 247 -18.53 -23.64 -3.21
CA LYS A 247 -18.99 -24.10 -1.88
C LYS A 247 -20.35 -23.52 -1.50
N GLU A 248 -20.68 -22.33 -2.01
CA GLU A 248 -21.99 -21.70 -1.85
C GLU A 248 -23.05 -22.26 -2.84
N GLY A 249 -22.69 -23.23 -3.70
CA GLY A 249 -23.57 -23.88 -4.66
C GLY A 249 -23.67 -23.18 -6.02
N ILE A 250 -22.79 -22.23 -6.31
CA ILE A 250 -22.74 -21.52 -7.60
C ILE A 250 -21.68 -22.18 -8.48
N ASN A 251 -22.11 -22.86 -9.55
CA ASN A 251 -21.22 -23.46 -10.53
C ASN A 251 -20.73 -22.40 -11.53
N THR A 252 -19.41 -22.28 -11.66
CA THR A 252 -18.82 -21.34 -12.62
C THR A 252 -18.03 -22.08 -13.68
N ARG A 253 -18.42 -21.92 -14.95
CA ARG A 253 -17.61 -22.34 -16.09
C ARG A 253 -16.73 -21.17 -16.48
N LEU A 254 -15.43 -21.26 -16.11
CA LEU A 254 -14.44 -20.24 -16.39
C LEU A 254 -13.71 -20.54 -17.70
N SER A 255 -13.68 -19.56 -18.60
CA SER A 255 -12.79 -19.52 -19.76
C SER A 255 -11.71 -18.47 -19.53
N PHE A 256 -10.44 -18.82 -19.74
CA PHE A 256 -9.32 -17.92 -19.56
C PHE A 256 -8.55 -17.71 -20.86
N TYR A 257 -8.23 -16.45 -21.18
CA TYR A 257 -7.47 -16.07 -22.37
C TYR A 257 -6.39 -15.04 -22.03
N ASP A 258 -5.19 -15.23 -22.60
CA ASP A 258 -4.19 -14.16 -22.61
C ASP A 258 -4.62 -13.08 -23.61
N SER A 259 -4.84 -11.85 -23.14
CA SER A 259 -5.31 -10.75 -24.00
C SER A 259 -4.27 -10.31 -25.04
N LYS A 260 -3.04 -10.80 -24.96
CA LYS A 260 -1.97 -10.56 -25.94
C LYS A 260 -1.98 -11.58 -27.08
N ASP A 261 -2.63 -12.71 -26.88
CA ASP A 261 -2.74 -13.74 -27.89
C ASP A 261 -3.87 -13.43 -28.90
N ARG A 262 -3.78 -14.08 -30.06
CA ARG A 262 -4.83 -13.99 -31.08
C ARG A 262 -5.99 -14.90 -30.68
N LEU A 263 -7.18 -14.32 -30.49
CA LEU A 263 -8.41 -15.07 -30.25
C LEU A 263 -8.86 -15.80 -31.52
N THR A 264 -9.22 -17.07 -31.38
CA THR A 264 -9.81 -17.90 -32.44
C THR A 264 -11.31 -17.61 -32.57
N GLN A 265 -11.97 -18.09 -33.63
CA GLN A 265 -13.41 -17.97 -33.80
C GLN A 265 -14.18 -18.64 -32.65
N GLU A 266 -13.72 -19.80 -32.18
CA GLU A 266 -14.29 -20.52 -31.04
C GLU A 266 -14.18 -19.71 -29.74
N ASN A 267 -13.02 -19.02 -29.53
CA ASN A 267 -12.85 -18.12 -28.38
C ASN A 267 -13.87 -16.97 -28.42
N LEU A 268 -14.09 -16.36 -29.61
CA LEU A 268 -15.04 -15.27 -29.77
C LEU A 268 -16.50 -15.73 -29.51
N GLU A 269 -16.85 -16.92 -29.96
CA GLU A 269 -18.16 -17.52 -29.66
C GLU A 269 -18.34 -17.75 -28.17
N THR A 270 -17.33 -18.27 -27.48
CA THR A 270 -17.34 -18.46 -26.03
C THR A 270 -17.50 -17.14 -25.28
N LEU A 271 -16.77 -16.09 -25.69
CA LEU A 271 -16.89 -14.76 -25.12
C LEU A 271 -18.28 -14.15 -25.31
N ASN A 272 -18.88 -14.28 -26.52
CA ASN A 272 -20.24 -13.81 -26.77
C ASN A 272 -21.31 -14.53 -25.94
N GLN A 273 -21.05 -15.78 -25.52
CA GLN A 273 -21.94 -16.57 -24.68
C GLN A 273 -21.70 -16.38 -23.18
N SER A 274 -20.66 -15.64 -22.79
CA SER A 274 -20.33 -15.41 -21.39
C SER A 274 -21.33 -14.47 -20.72
N ASP A 275 -21.69 -14.76 -19.49
CA ASP A 275 -22.56 -13.89 -18.66
C ASP A 275 -21.80 -12.65 -18.21
N VAL A 276 -20.48 -12.80 -18.00
CA VAL A 276 -19.55 -11.73 -17.64
C VAL A 276 -18.17 -11.99 -18.20
N ILE A 277 -17.52 -10.93 -18.66
CA ILE A 277 -16.12 -10.92 -19.12
C ILE A 277 -15.33 -9.98 -18.22
N ILE A 278 -14.34 -10.49 -17.50
CA ILE A 278 -13.46 -9.71 -16.63
C ILE A 278 -12.17 -9.40 -17.41
N GLY A 279 -11.92 -8.12 -17.66
CA GLY A 279 -10.85 -7.66 -18.56
C GLY A 279 -11.40 -7.36 -19.97
N PRO A 280 -10.53 -6.98 -20.90
CA PRO A 280 -9.09 -6.74 -20.77
C PRO A 280 -8.75 -5.54 -19.87
N VAL A 281 -7.44 -5.36 -19.61
CA VAL A 281 -6.96 -4.30 -18.71
C VAL A 281 -6.82 -2.95 -19.40
N SER A 282 -6.18 -2.92 -20.60
CA SER A 282 -5.88 -1.66 -21.28
C SER A 282 -7.07 -1.11 -22.09
N ALA A 283 -7.14 0.22 -22.23
CA ALA A 283 -8.15 0.88 -23.07
C ALA A 283 -8.13 0.39 -24.52
N ALA A 284 -6.93 0.20 -25.09
CA ALA A 284 -6.78 -0.28 -26.46
C ALA A 284 -7.32 -1.71 -26.64
N ASP A 285 -7.05 -2.59 -25.67
CA ASP A 285 -7.53 -3.98 -25.72
C ASP A 285 -9.04 -4.03 -25.48
N LEU A 286 -9.61 -3.16 -24.61
CA LEU A 286 -11.05 -3.01 -24.42
C LEU A 286 -11.74 -2.55 -25.71
N THR A 287 -11.25 -1.50 -26.36
CA THR A 287 -11.80 -1.01 -27.63
C THR A 287 -11.75 -2.10 -28.70
N ARG A 288 -10.61 -2.81 -28.80
CA ARG A 288 -10.48 -3.95 -29.73
C ARG A 288 -11.51 -5.03 -29.41
N MET A 289 -11.70 -5.37 -28.13
CA MET A 289 -12.64 -6.40 -27.72
C MET A 289 -14.08 -6.02 -28.06
N PHE A 290 -14.52 -4.80 -27.84
CA PHE A 290 -15.86 -4.35 -28.21
C PHE A 290 -16.13 -4.47 -29.73
N ASN A 291 -15.10 -4.30 -30.55
CA ASN A 291 -15.21 -4.47 -32.00
C ASN A 291 -15.36 -5.94 -32.41
N ILE A 292 -14.69 -6.87 -31.71
CA ILE A 292 -14.67 -8.30 -32.10
C ILE A 292 -15.70 -9.15 -31.32
N VAL A 293 -16.20 -8.67 -30.19
CA VAL A 293 -17.22 -9.31 -29.35
C VAL A 293 -18.39 -8.34 -29.12
N PRO A 294 -19.09 -7.91 -30.17
CA PRO A 294 -20.10 -6.83 -30.07
C PRO A 294 -21.34 -7.23 -29.25
N GLN A 295 -21.56 -8.54 -29.04
CA GLN A 295 -22.68 -9.07 -28.27
C GLN A 295 -22.32 -9.44 -26.84
N ALA A 296 -21.15 -9.04 -26.35
CA ALA A 296 -20.77 -9.23 -24.95
C ALA A 296 -21.84 -8.65 -24.02
N ARG A 297 -22.35 -9.46 -23.08
CA ARG A 297 -23.42 -9.04 -22.15
C ARG A 297 -22.91 -8.00 -21.17
N ALA A 298 -21.78 -8.26 -20.54
CA ALA A 298 -21.13 -7.38 -19.58
C ALA A 298 -19.61 -7.52 -19.63
N VAL A 299 -18.92 -6.40 -19.62
CA VAL A 299 -17.47 -6.32 -19.65
C VAL A 299 -16.98 -5.53 -18.45
N VAL A 300 -16.16 -6.14 -17.62
CA VAL A 300 -15.60 -5.54 -16.42
C VAL A 300 -14.19 -5.04 -16.70
N SER A 301 -13.98 -3.72 -16.62
CA SER A 301 -12.66 -3.10 -16.65
C SER A 301 -12.05 -3.10 -15.25
N PRO A 302 -11.06 -3.98 -14.95
CA PRO A 302 -10.72 -4.28 -13.56
C PRO A 302 -9.69 -3.35 -12.94
N LEU A 303 -8.74 -2.77 -13.72
CA LEU A 303 -7.51 -2.21 -13.18
C LEU A 303 -7.21 -0.77 -13.59
N ASP A 304 -7.37 -0.41 -14.86
CA ASP A 304 -6.91 0.87 -15.39
C ASP A 304 -7.94 1.98 -15.20
N ILE A 305 -7.65 2.93 -14.33
CA ILE A 305 -8.53 4.08 -14.02
C ILE A 305 -8.85 4.93 -15.26
N ARG A 306 -7.99 4.93 -16.28
CA ARG A 306 -8.19 5.72 -17.51
C ARG A 306 -9.34 5.20 -18.38
N ASN A 307 -9.80 3.98 -18.12
CA ASN A 307 -10.89 3.35 -18.86
C ASN A 307 -12.27 3.92 -18.49
N GLU A 308 -12.39 4.74 -17.45
CA GLU A 308 -13.65 5.40 -17.06
C GLU A 308 -14.33 6.07 -18.25
N LYS A 309 -13.56 6.78 -19.07
CA LYS A 309 -14.11 7.50 -20.23
C LYS A 309 -14.82 6.61 -21.25
N LEU A 310 -14.43 5.32 -21.34
CA LEU A 310 -15.07 4.35 -22.25
C LEU A 310 -16.48 3.98 -21.80
N THR A 311 -16.85 4.20 -20.54
CA THR A 311 -18.22 3.97 -20.06
C THR A 311 -19.24 4.87 -20.76
N LYS A 312 -18.81 6.03 -21.27
CA LYS A 312 -19.68 6.94 -22.01
C LYS A 312 -20.14 6.39 -23.37
N GLU A 313 -19.38 5.44 -23.91
CA GLU A 313 -19.61 4.88 -25.25
C GLU A 313 -20.18 3.44 -25.20
N HIS A 314 -19.99 2.74 -24.06
CA HIS A 314 -20.31 1.33 -23.92
C HIS A 314 -21.19 1.08 -22.69
N GLY A 315 -22.49 0.95 -22.89
CA GLY A 315 -23.49 0.75 -21.83
C GLY A 315 -23.34 -0.57 -21.05
N ASN A 316 -22.63 -1.54 -21.60
CA ASN A 316 -22.31 -2.82 -20.96
C ASN A 316 -20.90 -2.87 -20.32
N LEU A 317 -20.18 -1.74 -20.25
CA LEU A 317 -18.91 -1.63 -19.57
C LEU A 317 -19.11 -1.29 -18.09
N ILE A 318 -18.44 -2.05 -17.24
CA ILE A 318 -18.41 -1.88 -15.78
C ILE A 318 -16.99 -1.47 -15.38
N HIS A 319 -16.82 -0.23 -14.98
CA HIS A 319 -15.53 0.32 -14.56
C HIS A 319 -15.38 0.20 -13.04
N ILE A 320 -14.42 -0.63 -12.59
CA ILE A 320 -14.21 -0.96 -11.17
C ILE A 320 -13.37 0.06 -10.40
N PRO A 321 -12.26 0.60 -10.94
CA PRO A 321 -11.48 1.59 -10.19
C PRO A 321 -12.32 2.83 -9.87
N THR A 322 -12.33 3.24 -8.59
CA THR A 322 -13.05 4.46 -8.18
C THR A 322 -12.32 5.70 -8.71
N PRO A 323 -12.98 6.59 -9.47
CA PRO A 323 -12.39 7.83 -9.95
C PRO A 323 -11.90 8.73 -8.82
N ALA A 324 -10.81 9.46 -9.04
CA ALA A 324 -10.23 10.33 -8.01
C ALA A 324 -11.22 11.40 -7.51
N VAL A 325 -12.05 11.94 -8.40
CA VAL A 325 -13.06 12.95 -8.03
C VAL A 325 -14.07 12.41 -7.02
N VAL A 326 -14.40 11.12 -7.08
CA VAL A 326 -15.30 10.48 -6.12
C VAL A 326 -14.68 10.42 -4.72
N GLN A 327 -13.36 10.17 -4.64
CA GLN A 327 -12.64 10.22 -3.35
C GLN A 327 -12.64 11.64 -2.77
N TYR A 328 -12.51 12.68 -3.62
CA TYR A 328 -12.57 14.06 -3.15
C TYR A 328 -13.97 14.44 -2.67
N GLN A 329 -15.01 14.02 -3.39
CA GLN A 329 -16.40 14.22 -3.00
C GLN A 329 -16.69 13.54 -1.66
N ASP A 330 -16.29 12.29 -1.50
CA ASP A 330 -16.46 11.56 -0.24
C ASP A 330 -15.70 12.20 0.93
N LEU A 331 -14.45 12.63 0.69
CA LEU A 331 -13.63 13.27 1.72
C LEU A 331 -14.27 14.57 2.24
N ILE A 332 -14.81 15.38 1.34
CA ILE A 332 -15.48 16.62 1.72
C ILE A 332 -16.87 16.37 2.31
N SER A 333 -17.63 15.41 1.80
CA SER A 333 -18.87 14.96 2.44
C SER A 333 -18.64 14.48 3.86
N TRP A 334 -17.56 13.72 4.07
CA TRP A 334 -17.18 13.28 5.41
C TRP A 334 -16.82 14.46 6.34
N LEU A 335 -16.10 15.44 5.82
CA LEU A 335 -15.81 16.67 6.55
C LEU A 335 -17.11 17.41 6.91
N GLU A 336 -18.08 17.49 6.00
CA GLU A 336 -19.41 18.10 6.25
C GLU A 336 -20.19 17.34 7.32
N GLU A 337 -20.18 16.00 7.28
CA GLU A 337 -20.84 15.14 8.26
C GLU A 337 -20.33 15.37 9.70
N GLU A 338 -19.04 15.71 9.84
CA GLU A 338 -18.38 15.94 11.13
C GLU A 338 -18.30 17.41 11.54
N TYR A 339 -18.64 18.35 10.64
CA TYR A 339 -18.54 19.78 10.90
C TYR A 339 -19.51 20.22 12.00
N VAL A 340 -18.99 20.98 12.95
CA VAL A 340 -19.77 21.59 14.02
C VAL A 340 -19.59 23.12 13.97
N GLU A 341 -20.64 23.85 14.33
CA GLU A 341 -20.57 25.32 14.40
C GLU A 341 -19.44 25.77 15.36
N GLY A 342 -18.57 26.62 14.87
CA GLY A 342 -17.35 27.04 15.59
C GLY A 342 -16.06 26.42 15.06
N ASP A 343 -16.14 25.35 14.28
CA ASP A 343 -14.99 24.78 13.60
C ASP A 343 -14.45 25.72 12.52
N ARG A 344 -13.18 25.57 12.19
CA ARG A 344 -12.53 26.25 11.06
C ARG A 344 -12.14 25.23 9.99
N VAL A 345 -12.46 25.53 8.74
CA VAL A 345 -12.03 24.70 7.61
C VAL A 345 -11.00 25.49 6.79
N ILE A 346 -9.86 24.86 6.54
CA ILE A 346 -8.73 25.47 5.84
C ILE A 346 -8.26 24.55 4.73
N MET A 347 -8.30 25.00 3.48
CA MET A 347 -7.67 24.32 2.36
C MET A 347 -6.24 24.84 2.18
N ILE A 348 -5.26 23.94 2.29
CA ILE A 348 -3.84 24.28 2.08
C ILE A 348 -3.39 23.74 0.72
N SER A 349 -2.73 24.62 -0.07
CA SER A 349 -2.23 24.27 -1.40
C SER A 349 -0.84 24.81 -1.66
N GLU A 350 -0.11 24.19 -2.58
CA GLU A 350 1.24 24.58 -2.96
C GLU A 350 1.20 25.75 -3.94
N LYS A 351 1.88 26.86 -3.60
CA LYS A 351 1.99 28.06 -4.42
C LYS A 351 2.89 27.80 -5.63
N GLY A 352 2.40 28.11 -6.81
CA GLY A 352 3.13 27.92 -8.07
C GLY A 352 3.12 26.48 -8.60
N ALA A 353 2.49 25.52 -7.90
CA ALA A 353 2.26 24.19 -8.45
C ALA A 353 1.38 24.27 -9.71
N ARG A 354 1.62 23.38 -10.67
CA ARG A 354 0.74 23.26 -11.83
C ARG A 354 -0.69 22.98 -11.35
N MET A 355 -1.60 23.93 -11.59
CA MET A 355 -3.00 23.90 -11.13
C MET A 355 -3.84 22.70 -11.63
N ASN A 356 -3.24 21.72 -12.29
CA ASN A 356 -3.95 20.71 -13.06
C ASN A 356 -4.08 19.33 -12.39
N SER A 357 -3.54 19.11 -11.18
CA SER A 357 -3.63 17.80 -10.55
C SER A 357 -4.83 17.69 -9.61
N ILE A 358 -4.67 18.12 -8.37
CA ILE A 358 -5.69 17.93 -7.33
C ILE A 358 -6.32 19.26 -6.87
N HIS A 359 -5.59 20.39 -6.98
CA HIS A 359 -6.05 21.67 -6.46
C HIS A 359 -7.41 22.09 -7.04
N THR A 360 -7.52 22.12 -8.38
CA THR A 360 -8.76 22.55 -9.05
C THR A 360 -9.94 21.63 -8.77
N PRO A 361 -9.82 20.29 -8.92
CA PRO A 361 -10.93 19.39 -8.57
C PRO A 361 -11.33 19.46 -7.10
N MET A 362 -10.37 19.52 -6.17
CA MET A 362 -10.66 19.62 -4.74
C MET A 362 -11.37 20.92 -4.41
N LYS A 363 -10.89 22.03 -4.96
CA LYS A 363 -11.54 23.33 -4.81
C LYS A 363 -12.96 23.33 -5.35
N GLN A 364 -13.21 22.74 -6.52
CA GLN A 364 -14.56 22.63 -7.10
C GLN A 364 -15.51 21.85 -6.19
N VAL A 365 -15.03 20.78 -5.55
CA VAL A 365 -15.83 20.00 -4.60
C VAL A 365 -16.13 20.82 -3.36
N LEU A 366 -15.14 21.51 -2.79
CA LEU A 366 -15.33 22.41 -1.64
C LEU A 366 -16.27 23.58 -1.96
N ASP A 367 -16.14 24.21 -3.13
CA ASP A 367 -17.03 25.29 -3.57
C ASP A 367 -18.49 24.83 -3.75
N SER A 368 -18.69 23.53 -4.00
CA SER A 368 -20.02 22.90 -4.14
C SER A 368 -20.59 22.39 -2.81
N SER A 369 -19.81 22.41 -1.75
CA SER A 369 -20.21 21.98 -0.42
C SER A 369 -20.90 23.09 0.37
N SER A 370 -21.54 22.75 1.48
CA SER A 370 -22.15 23.72 2.39
C SER A 370 -21.14 24.38 3.34
N VAL A 371 -19.88 23.93 3.32
CA VAL A 371 -18.85 24.33 4.27
C VAL A 371 -18.21 25.66 3.88
N VAL A 372 -18.17 26.60 4.80
CA VAL A 372 -17.38 27.83 4.63
C VAL A 372 -15.93 27.53 4.98
N TYR A 373 -15.03 27.79 4.05
CA TYR A 373 -13.61 27.50 4.22
C TYR A 373 -12.71 28.68 3.85
N SER A 374 -11.51 28.69 4.42
CA SER A 374 -10.44 29.62 4.09
C SER A 374 -9.38 28.90 3.23
N GLN A 375 -8.68 29.66 2.38
CA GLN A 375 -7.60 29.11 1.57
C GLN A 375 -6.25 29.69 2.00
N TYR A 376 -5.26 28.84 2.13
CA TYR A 376 -3.88 29.22 2.35
C TYR A 376 -2.96 28.56 1.32
N SER A 377 -2.16 29.37 0.62
CA SER A 377 -1.21 28.86 -0.37
C SER A 377 0.18 29.38 -0.06
N TYR A 378 1.15 28.48 0.03
CA TYR A 378 2.54 28.83 0.27
C TYR A 378 3.50 27.94 -0.50
N SER A 379 4.77 28.34 -0.56
CA SER A 379 5.87 27.55 -1.09
C SER A 379 6.73 27.02 0.04
N ILE A 380 7.27 25.80 -0.08
CA ILE A 380 8.22 25.22 0.89
C ILE A 380 9.39 26.18 1.19
N LEU A 381 9.73 27.05 0.22
CA LEU A 381 10.81 28.04 0.37
C LEU A 381 10.48 29.17 1.35
N GLU A 382 9.21 29.35 1.73
CA GLU A 382 8.78 30.36 2.71
C GLU A 382 9.12 29.94 4.16
N GLY A 383 9.48 28.68 4.39
CA GLY A 383 10.09 28.19 5.63
C GLY A 383 9.21 28.38 6.87
N ARG A 384 9.81 28.92 7.97
CA ARG A 384 9.13 29.09 9.26
C ARG A 384 8.05 30.18 9.28
N ASP A 385 8.00 31.04 8.27
CA ASP A 385 7.03 32.12 8.16
C ASP A 385 5.60 31.63 7.91
N VAL A 386 5.45 30.30 7.71
CA VAL A 386 4.14 29.63 7.49
C VAL A 386 3.31 29.50 8.76
N SER A 387 3.93 29.37 9.94
CA SER A 387 3.21 29.09 11.21
C SER A 387 2.27 30.24 11.60
N ALA A 388 2.74 31.48 11.62
CA ALA A 388 1.95 32.61 12.10
C ALA A 388 0.69 32.87 11.25
N PRO A 389 0.74 32.86 9.91
CA PRO A 389 -0.46 32.97 9.08
C PRO A 389 -1.44 31.80 9.29
N LEU A 390 -0.94 30.55 9.44
CA LEU A 390 -1.81 29.39 9.70
C LEU A 390 -2.51 29.51 11.05
N THR A 391 -1.78 29.88 12.12
CA THR A 391 -2.36 30.07 13.44
C THR A 391 -3.44 31.16 13.43
N ALA A 392 -3.23 32.25 12.68
CA ALA A 392 -4.22 33.33 12.55
C ALA A 392 -5.53 32.90 11.88
N MET A 393 -5.52 31.81 11.10
CA MET A 393 -6.71 31.24 10.44
C MET A 393 -7.42 30.20 11.31
N MET A 394 -6.80 29.75 12.39
CA MET A 394 -7.29 28.68 13.28
C MET A 394 -8.09 29.22 14.47
N THR A 395 -8.82 28.34 15.12
CA THR A 395 -9.55 28.62 16.35
C THR A 395 -8.99 27.79 17.51
N ALA A 396 -8.99 28.37 18.71
CA ALA A 396 -8.62 27.67 19.93
C ALA A 396 -9.81 26.99 20.63
N THR A 397 -11.04 27.25 20.19
CA THR A 397 -12.28 26.79 20.88
C THR A 397 -13.05 25.72 20.11
N GLY A 398 -12.68 25.46 18.86
CA GLY A 398 -13.28 24.45 18.00
C GLY A 398 -12.21 23.61 17.30
N LYS A 399 -12.63 22.71 16.42
CA LYS A 399 -11.72 21.93 15.61
C LYS A 399 -11.25 22.70 14.39
N ASN A 400 -9.99 22.51 14.04
CA ASN A 400 -9.39 23.01 12.81
C ASN A 400 -9.30 21.88 11.79
N ARG A 401 -10.21 21.87 10.83
CA ARG A 401 -10.29 20.84 9.78
C ARG A 401 -9.47 21.28 8.58
N VAL A 402 -8.38 20.60 8.33
CA VAL A 402 -7.42 20.97 7.29
C VAL A 402 -7.52 20.02 6.12
N VAL A 403 -7.71 20.54 4.92
CA VAL A 403 -7.70 19.79 3.66
C VAL A 403 -6.43 20.13 2.88
N ILE A 404 -5.61 19.14 2.55
CA ILE A 404 -4.40 19.35 1.73
C ILE A 404 -4.72 19.09 0.27
N ALA A 405 -4.61 20.12 -0.57
CA ALA A 405 -4.82 20.06 -2.01
C ALA A 405 -3.49 20.04 -2.79
N SER A 406 -2.64 19.05 -2.51
CA SER A 406 -1.38 18.78 -3.20
C SER A 406 -1.06 17.29 -3.24
N GLU A 407 -0.39 16.84 -4.30
CA GLU A 407 0.19 15.49 -4.44
C GLU A 407 1.73 15.50 -4.40
N SER A 408 2.33 16.65 -4.10
CA SER A 408 3.77 16.79 -3.89
C SER A 408 4.14 16.26 -2.51
N GLU A 409 4.89 15.16 -2.45
CA GLU A 409 5.31 14.53 -1.19
C GLU A 409 6.06 15.53 -0.30
N ALA A 410 6.99 16.29 -0.88
CA ALA A 410 7.76 17.27 -0.12
C ALA A 410 6.87 18.34 0.50
N PHE A 411 5.89 18.86 -0.27
CA PHE A 411 4.95 19.88 0.22
C PHE A 411 4.02 19.31 1.29
N VAL A 412 3.43 18.14 1.04
CA VAL A 412 2.51 17.49 2.01
C VAL A 412 3.23 17.18 3.32
N ASN A 413 4.48 16.71 3.26
CA ASN A 413 5.30 16.47 4.46
C ASN A 413 5.58 17.77 5.22
N ASP A 414 5.91 18.86 4.51
CA ASP A 414 6.13 20.17 5.14
C ASP A 414 4.85 20.70 5.83
N VAL A 415 3.69 20.60 5.16
CA VAL A 415 2.38 20.94 5.79
C VAL A 415 2.14 20.13 7.06
N ILE A 416 2.30 18.82 6.99
CA ILE A 416 2.07 17.92 8.14
C ILE A 416 2.98 18.28 9.31
N ARG A 417 4.26 18.55 9.05
CA ARG A 417 5.21 18.97 10.09
C ARG A 417 4.80 20.29 10.74
N ASN A 418 4.41 21.28 9.94
CA ASN A 418 3.94 22.56 10.46
C ASN A 418 2.66 22.40 11.29
N LEU A 419 1.68 21.61 10.83
CA LEU A 419 0.47 21.32 11.59
C LEU A 419 0.78 20.59 12.91
N ASN A 420 1.70 19.64 12.92
CA ASN A 420 2.14 18.97 14.16
C ASN A 420 2.84 19.90 15.15
N LEU A 421 3.48 20.98 14.69
CA LEU A 421 4.00 21.99 15.60
C LEU A 421 2.85 22.78 16.25
N LEU A 422 1.80 23.08 15.51
CA LEU A 422 0.64 23.82 15.98
C LEU A 422 -0.22 23.02 16.97
N THR A 423 -0.28 21.70 16.88
CA THR A 423 -0.96 20.88 17.91
C THR A 423 -0.32 21.03 19.28
N ARG A 424 0.99 21.31 19.35
CA ARG A 424 1.69 21.57 20.63
C ARG A 424 1.30 22.90 21.25
N GLU A 425 0.66 23.78 20.50
CA GLU A 425 0.08 25.06 20.97
C GLU A 425 -1.38 24.91 21.43
N ASN A 426 -1.82 23.65 21.67
CA ASN A 426 -3.18 23.27 22.07
C ASN A 426 -4.26 23.60 21.03
N LEU A 427 -3.90 23.59 19.75
CA LEU A 427 -4.88 23.65 18.67
C LEU A 427 -5.36 22.24 18.32
N ASP A 428 -6.66 22.00 18.35
CA ASP A 428 -7.26 20.73 17.90
C ASP A 428 -7.31 20.72 16.36
N ILE A 429 -6.50 19.87 15.73
CA ILE A 429 -6.34 19.82 14.27
C ILE A 429 -6.70 18.42 13.77
N THR A 430 -7.65 18.38 12.84
CA THR A 430 -8.00 17.15 12.10
C THR A 430 -7.61 17.34 10.64
N LEU A 431 -6.78 16.42 10.11
CA LEU A 431 -6.32 16.45 8.74
C LEU A 431 -7.21 15.59 7.85
N TYR A 432 -7.64 16.14 6.71
CA TYR A 432 -8.35 15.42 5.65
C TYR A 432 -7.46 15.34 4.41
N SER A 433 -7.15 14.12 3.99
CA SER A 433 -6.20 13.89 2.88
C SER A 433 -6.66 12.78 1.94
N THR A 434 -6.12 12.79 0.74
CA THR A 434 -6.38 11.76 -0.25
C THR A 434 -5.58 10.50 0.01
N SER A 435 -5.93 9.41 -0.68
CA SER A 435 -5.22 8.13 -0.62
C SER A 435 -3.71 8.24 -0.90
N LYS A 436 -3.29 9.29 -1.61
CA LYS A 436 -1.90 9.53 -2.00
C LYS A 436 -0.95 9.63 -0.80
N ILE A 437 -1.42 10.19 0.33
CA ILE A 437 -0.63 10.33 1.56
C ILE A 437 -0.02 9.02 2.05
N ARG A 438 -0.66 7.90 1.77
CA ARG A 438 -0.19 6.56 2.17
C ARG A 438 0.94 6.00 1.29
N THR A 439 1.24 6.64 0.17
CA THR A 439 2.30 6.24 -0.75
C THR A 439 3.57 7.06 -0.57
N PHE A 440 3.55 8.05 0.30
CA PHE A 440 4.69 8.90 0.60
C PHE A 440 5.60 8.21 1.63
N GLU A 441 6.88 8.17 1.33
CA GLU A 441 7.89 7.48 2.14
C GLU A 441 8.48 8.37 3.24
N THR A 442 8.46 9.69 3.03
CA THR A 442 9.06 10.67 3.95
C THR A 442 8.15 11.09 5.09
N ILE A 443 6.87 10.70 5.06
CA ILE A 443 5.91 11.06 6.10
C ILE A 443 5.93 10.03 7.22
N GLU A 444 6.30 10.47 8.41
CA GLU A 444 6.24 9.66 9.62
C GLU A 444 4.77 9.40 10.00
N VAL A 445 4.43 8.12 10.15
CA VAL A 445 3.05 7.69 10.46
C VAL A 445 2.54 8.28 11.77
N GLU A 446 3.42 8.50 12.75
CA GLU A 446 3.11 9.16 14.01
C GLU A 446 2.48 10.55 13.80
N ASN A 447 3.00 11.31 12.84
CA ASN A 447 2.46 12.63 12.52
C ASN A 447 1.02 12.58 11.98
N LEU A 448 0.66 11.49 11.29
CA LEU A 448 -0.73 11.27 10.84
C LEU A 448 -1.68 10.97 12.00
N HIS A 449 -1.21 10.21 12.98
CA HIS A 449 -1.95 9.91 14.19
C HIS A 449 -2.19 11.18 15.04
N ASN A 450 -1.15 11.99 15.23
CA ASN A 450 -1.25 13.23 15.99
C ASN A 450 -2.26 14.22 15.40
N LEU A 451 -2.46 14.19 14.08
CA LEU A 451 -3.42 15.04 13.36
C LEU A 451 -4.79 14.37 13.15
N THR A 452 -5.04 13.25 13.78
CA THR A 452 -6.28 12.46 13.59
C THR A 452 -6.67 12.40 12.12
N THR A 453 -5.72 11.90 11.28
CA THR A 453 -5.84 12.03 9.83
C THR A 453 -6.93 11.15 9.24
N HIS A 454 -7.87 11.77 8.56
CA HIS A 454 -8.97 11.15 7.82
C HIS A 454 -8.57 10.95 6.36
N VAL A 455 -8.73 9.72 5.85
CA VAL A 455 -8.34 9.39 4.48
C VAL A 455 -9.47 8.65 3.77
N SER A 456 -9.95 9.22 2.66
CA SER A 456 -10.85 8.53 1.74
C SER A 456 -10.05 7.74 0.70
N LEU A 457 -10.35 6.46 0.54
CA LEU A 457 -9.57 5.48 -0.19
C LEU A 457 -10.41 4.74 -1.22
N ASN A 458 -9.85 4.48 -2.40
CA ASN A 458 -10.45 3.56 -3.36
C ASN A 458 -10.32 2.08 -2.95
N TYR A 459 -9.39 1.77 -2.05
CA TYR A 459 -9.24 0.44 -1.46
C TYR A 459 -8.44 0.48 -0.16
N TYR A 460 -8.78 -0.43 0.74
CA TYR A 460 -8.04 -0.69 1.97
C TYR A 460 -8.23 -2.14 2.40
N VAL A 461 -7.16 -2.84 2.72
CA VAL A 461 -7.23 -4.20 3.28
C VAL A 461 -7.11 -4.10 4.79
N ASP A 462 -8.17 -4.43 5.49
CA ASP A 462 -8.14 -4.54 6.95
C ASP A 462 -7.71 -5.96 7.33
N TYR A 463 -6.45 -6.11 7.71
CA TYR A 463 -5.91 -7.41 8.12
C TYR A 463 -6.47 -7.95 9.44
N ASN A 464 -7.30 -7.18 10.16
CA ASN A 464 -8.04 -7.63 11.33
C ASN A 464 -9.40 -8.22 10.98
N ASP A 465 -9.93 -7.92 9.79
CA ASP A 465 -11.20 -8.45 9.29
C ASP A 465 -11.12 -9.99 9.15
N ALA A 466 -12.18 -10.68 9.59
CA ALA A 466 -12.25 -12.13 9.57
C ALA A 466 -12.23 -12.72 8.15
N ASP A 467 -12.89 -12.05 7.19
CA ASP A 467 -12.94 -12.48 5.80
C ASP A 467 -11.57 -12.35 5.14
N VAL A 468 -10.84 -11.27 5.46
CA VAL A 468 -9.45 -11.06 5.00
C VAL A 468 -8.53 -12.15 5.57
N LYS A 469 -8.64 -12.47 6.86
CA LYS A 469 -7.86 -13.56 7.48
C LYS A 469 -8.14 -14.91 6.83
N ASN A 470 -9.40 -15.20 6.56
CA ASN A 470 -9.82 -16.44 5.89
C ASN A 470 -9.28 -16.51 4.45
N PHE A 471 -9.37 -15.40 3.70
CA PHE A 471 -8.78 -15.31 2.37
C PHE A 471 -7.25 -15.57 2.41
N LEU A 472 -6.52 -14.92 3.30
CA LEU A 472 -5.07 -15.11 3.45
C LEU A 472 -4.70 -16.56 3.76
N MET A 473 -5.42 -17.19 4.68
CA MET A 473 -5.19 -18.60 5.05
C MET A 473 -5.39 -19.52 3.83
N LYS A 474 -6.48 -19.32 3.08
CA LYS A 474 -6.77 -20.12 1.88
C LYS A 474 -5.75 -19.86 0.78
N TYR A 475 -5.42 -18.58 0.52
CA TYR A 475 -4.47 -18.21 -0.53
C TYR A 475 -3.10 -18.86 -0.30
N ARG A 476 -2.59 -18.78 0.93
CA ARG A 476 -1.33 -19.46 1.33
C ARG A 476 -1.40 -20.97 1.16
N ALA A 477 -2.53 -21.57 1.53
CA ALA A 477 -2.72 -23.02 1.41
C ALA A 477 -2.74 -23.51 -0.05
N PHE A 478 -3.33 -22.72 -0.97
CA PHE A 478 -3.43 -23.10 -2.38
C PHE A 478 -2.17 -22.80 -3.19
N TYR A 479 -1.54 -21.66 -2.92
CA TYR A 479 -0.49 -21.13 -3.79
C TYR A 479 0.90 -21.10 -3.14
N ASN A 480 1.00 -21.41 -1.83
CA ASN A 480 2.25 -21.40 -1.06
C ASN A 480 3.04 -20.06 -1.18
N THR A 481 2.32 -18.96 -1.27
CA THR A 481 2.87 -17.60 -1.35
C THR A 481 1.93 -16.59 -0.70
N GLU A 482 2.40 -15.34 -0.51
CA GLU A 482 1.58 -14.25 -0.02
C GLU A 482 0.82 -13.58 -1.17
N PRO A 483 -0.48 -13.27 -1.00
CA PRO A 483 -1.22 -12.53 -2.00
C PRO A 483 -0.76 -11.08 -2.08
N THR A 484 -0.56 -10.59 -3.29
CA THR A 484 -0.38 -9.15 -3.51
C THR A 484 -1.74 -8.42 -3.53
N ARG A 485 -1.70 -7.10 -3.65
CA ARG A 485 -2.91 -6.29 -3.84
C ARG A 485 -3.78 -6.76 -5.02
N PHE A 486 -3.19 -7.40 -6.01
CA PHE A 486 -3.89 -7.86 -7.21
C PHE A 486 -4.68 -9.15 -6.97
N ALA A 487 -4.21 -10.03 -6.10
CA ALA A 487 -4.97 -11.21 -5.68
C ALA A 487 -6.29 -10.82 -4.98
N PHE A 488 -6.24 -9.85 -4.05
CA PHE A 488 -7.43 -9.31 -3.42
C PHE A 488 -8.39 -8.70 -4.45
N GLN A 489 -7.86 -8.00 -5.45
CA GLN A 489 -8.67 -7.37 -6.48
C GLN A 489 -9.35 -8.40 -7.39
N GLY A 490 -8.60 -9.43 -7.79
CA GLY A 490 -9.15 -10.53 -8.57
C GLY A 490 -10.26 -11.27 -7.83
N TYR A 491 -10.04 -11.53 -6.54
CA TYR A 491 -11.06 -12.14 -5.67
C TYR A 491 -12.32 -11.28 -5.57
N ASP A 492 -12.16 -9.99 -5.23
CA ASP A 492 -13.29 -9.07 -5.05
C ASP A 492 -14.14 -8.97 -6.32
N ILE A 493 -13.48 -8.77 -7.48
CA ILE A 493 -14.18 -8.57 -8.76
C ILE A 493 -14.87 -9.85 -9.22
N ALA A 494 -14.21 -11.00 -9.15
CA ALA A 494 -14.79 -12.26 -9.55
C ALA A 494 -15.94 -12.66 -8.63
N LYS A 495 -15.75 -12.55 -7.30
CA LYS A 495 -16.80 -12.87 -6.33
C LYS A 495 -18.04 -12.00 -6.54
N PHE A 496 -17.85 -10.68 -6.65
CA PHE A 496 -18.97 -9.76 -6.88
C PHE A 496 -19.70 -10.05 -8.19
N SER A 497 -18.98 -10.08 -9.31
CA SER A 497 -19.60 -10.20 -10.63
C SER A 497 -20.36 -11.51 -10.79
N ILE A 498 -19.75 -12.63 -10.35
CA ILE A 498 -20.37 -13.95 -10.44
C ILE A 498 -21.56 -14.07 -9.48
N SER A 499 -21.44 -13.55 -8.25
CA SER A 499 -22.57 -13.53 -7.30
C SER A 499 -23.75 -12.72 -7.82
N MET A 500 -23.50 -11.57 -8.47
CA MET A 500 -24.55 -10.76 -9.10
C MET A 500 -25.24 -11.53 -10.24
N CYS A 501 -24.46 -12.19 -11.10
CA CYS A 501 -25.00 -13.05 -12.15
C CYS A 501 -25.86 -14.19 -11.58
N ALA A 502 -25.38 -14.84 -10.51
CA ALA A 502 -26.12 -15.94 -9.86
C ALA A 502 -27.42 -15.46 -9.20
N LYS A 503 -27.38 -14.34 -8.51
CA LYS A 503 -28.50 -13.81 -7.74
C LYS A 503 -29.63 -13.26 -8.64
N TYR A 504 -29.26 -12.56 -9.72
CA TYR A 504 -30.21 -11.80 -10.53
C TYR A 504 -30.35 -12.30 -11.98
N GLY A 505 -29.61 -13.37 -12.35
CA GLY A 505 -29.68 -13.95 -13.69
C GLY A 505 -29.36 -12.94 -14.79
N ASP A 506 -30.15 -12.95 -15.87
CA ASP A 506 -29.91 -12.10 -17.03
C ASP A 506 -30.11 -10.59 -16.76
N LYS A 507 -30.76 -10.22 -15.66
CA LYS A 507 -31.00 -8.82 -15.24
C LYS A 507 -30.00 -8.27 -14.25
N TRP A 508 -28.91 -8.96 -13.99
CA TRP A 508 -27.97 -8.60 -12.94
C TRP A 508 -27.34 -7.20 -13.12
N MET A 509 -27.15 -6.75 -14.36
CA MET A 509 -26.62 -5.41 -14.62
C MET A 509 -27.60 -4.30 -14.18
N GLU A 510 -28.89 -4.50 -14.37
CA GLU A 510 -29.94 -3.53 -13.96
C GLU A 510 -30.01 -3.38 -12.43
N MET A 511 -29.51 -4.38 -11.70
CA MET A 511 -29.52 -4.40 -10.23
C MET A 511 -28.26 -3.77 -9.61
N MET A 512 -27.24 -3.44 -10.40
CA MET A 512 -26.00 -2.86 -9.88
C MET A 512 -26.20 -1.50 -9.21
N ASP A 513 -27.06 -0.64 -9.78
CA ASP A 513 -27.37 0.68 -9.18
C ASP A 513 -27.98 0.58 -7.78
N LYS A 514 -28.56 -0.57 -7.45
CA LYS A 514 -29.28 -0.83 -6.20
C LYS A 514 -28.48 -1.71 -5.23
N THR A 515 -27.25 -2.08 -5.61
CA THR A 515 -26.46 -3.05 -4.84
C THR A 515 -25.10 -2.45 -4.49
N ASP A 516 -24.87 -2.26 -3.20
CA ASP A 516 -23.56 -1.94 -2.66
C ASP A 516 -22.98 -3.19 -2.00
N ALA A 517 -21.71 -3.48 -2.24
CA ALA A 517 -21.05 -4.65 -1.71
C ALA A 517 -19.70 -4.28 -1.04
N LYS A 518 -19.58 -4.61 0.25
CA LYS A 518 -18.30 -4.59 0.95
C LYS A 518 -17.54 -5.85 0.57
N MET A 519 -16.40 -5.68 -0.06
CA MET A 519 -15.48 -6.75 -0.45
C MET A 519 -14.24 -6.76 0.47
N LEU A 520 -13.26 -7.63 0.22
CA LEU A 520 -12.07 -7.73 1.08
C LEU A 520 -11.28 -6.41 1.13
N ARG A 521 -11.06 -5.78 -0.02
CA ARG A 521 -10.27 -4.55 -0.13
C ARG A 521 -11.07 -3.32 -0.55
N SER A 522 -12.19 -3.48 -1.23
CA SER A 522 -12.95 -2.41 -1.87
C SER A 522 -14.41 -2.37 -1.42
N ILE A 523 -15.08 -1.27 -1.71
CA ILE A 523 -16.53 -1.19 -1.73
C ILE A 523 -16.92 -1.04 -3.20
N LEU A 524 -17.79 -1.93 -3.67
CA LEU A 524 -18.33 -1.87 -5.02
C LEU A 524 -19.72 -1.27 -4.96
N SER A 525 -19.81 0.00 -5.34
CA SER A 525 -21.03 0.80 -5.41
C SER A 525 -21.16 1.31 -6.85
N LEU A 526 -21.62 0.44 -7.73
CA LEU A 526 -21.63 0.69 -9.16
C LEU A 526 -22.86 1.51 -9.52
N ARG A 527 -22.66 2.64 -10.18
CA ARG A 527 -23.74 3.52 -10.61
C ARG A 527 -23.68 3.71 -12.12
N LYS A 528 -24.82 3.61 -12.75
CA LYS A 528 -24.97 3.86 -14.19
C LYS A 528 -24.85 5.35 -14.47
N GLY A 529 -24.22 5.72 -15.57
CA GLY A 529 -24.26 7.07 -16.11
C GLY A 529 -25.61 7.38 -16.78
N ALA A 530 -25.60 8.03 -17.92
CA ALA A 530 -26.81 8.19 -18.72
C ALA A 530 -27.33 6.82 -19.23
N ALA A 531 -28.54 6.78 -19.78
CA ALA A 531 -29.19 5.53 -20.19
C ALA A 531 -28.34 4.64 -21.13
N HIS A 532 -27.53 5.25 -21.99
CA HIS A 532 -26.63 4.58 -22.93
C HIS A 532 -25.21 4.33 -22.37
N GLU A 533 -24.88 4.93 -21.23
CA GLU A 533 -23.58 4.80 -20.61
C GLU A 533 -23.46 3.51 -19.77
N GLY A 534 -22.22 3.13 -19.49
CA GLY A 534 -21.88 2.02 -18.59
C GLY A 534 -21.92 2.42 -17.12
N TYR A 535 -21.29 1.58 -16.31
CA TYR A 535 -21.28 1.70 -14.85
C TYR A 535 -19.91 2.13 -14.35
N THR A 536 -19.90 3.05 -13.38
CA THR A 536 -18.69 3.51 -12.70
C THR A 536 -18.80 3.27 -11.20
N ASN A 537 -17.74 2.78 -10.59
CA ASN A 537 -17.71 2.57 -9.14
C ASN A 537 -17.65 3.91 -8.40
N LYS A 538 -18.54 4.08 -7.41
CA LYS A 538 -18.59 5.20 -6.47
C LYS A 538 -18.18 4.78 -5.05
N GLY A 539 -17.86 3.51 -4.85
CA GLY A 539 -17.49 2.99 -3.55
C GLY A 539 -16.11 3.48 -3.11
N VAL A 540 -16.02 3.89 -1.85
CA VAL A 540 -14.80 4.32 -1.17
C VAL A 540 -14.71 3.71 0.20
N ARG A 541 -13.52 3.59 0.75
CA ARG A 541 -13.27 3.23 2.15
C ARG A 541 -12.74 4.42 2.91
N ARG A 542 -13.22 4.62 4.12
CA ARG A 542 -12.78 5.67 5.03
C ARG A 542 -11.92 5.05 6.12
N ILE A 543 -10.77 5.63 6.39
CA ILE A 543 -9.92 5.27 7.53
C ILE A 543 -9.52 6.51 8.32
N ILE A 544 -9.31 6.33 9.61
CA ILE A 544 -8.78 7.34 10.52
C ILE A 544 -7.49 6.81 11.13
N TYR A 545 -6.44 7.60 11.10
CA TYR A 545 -5.28 7.44 11.96
C TYR A 545 -5.62 8.05 13.32
N ASP A 546 -6.04 7.25 14.27
CA ASP A 546 -6.50 7.75 15.55
C ASP A 546 -5.35 8.07 16.52
N ASN A 547 -5.62 8.88 17.55
CA ASN A 547 -4.64 9.28 18.55
C ASN A 547 -4.17 8.10 19.44
N GLY A 548 -4.84 6.96 19.40
CA GLY A 548 -4.42 5.70 20.05
C GLY A 548 -3.43 4.90 19.22
N TYR A 549 -2.87 5.48 18.16
CA TYR A 549 -1.92 4.85 17.24
C TYR A 549 -2.49 3.61 16.54
N SER A 550 -3.80 3.59 16.33
CA SER A 550 -4.48 2.58 15.51
C SER A 550 -5.03 3.18 14.22
N ILE A 551 -5.24 2.33 13.22
CA ILE A 551 -5.96 2.71 12.00
C ILE A 551 -7.34 2.11 12.11
N VAL A 552 -8.35 2.98 12.19
CA VAL A 552 -9.75 2.60 12.32
C VAL A 552 -10.43 2.72 10.96
N THR A 553 -11.17 1.67 10.58
CA THR A 553 -12.04 1.69 9.39
C THR A 553 -13.39 2.28 9.80
N VAL A 554 -13.83 3.31 9.10
CA VAL A 554 -15.15 3.92 9.30
C VAL A 554 -16.12 3.35 8.26
N ARG A 555 -17.35 3.08 8.70
CA ARG A 555 -18.42 2.52 7.85
C ARG A 555 -19.10 3.61 7.03
#